data_34a1cf02139352a8795931a368973baa
#
_entry.id   34a1cf02139352a8795931a368973baa
#
_cell.length_a   1.000
_cell.length_b   1.000
_cell.length_c   1.000
_cell.angle_alpha   90.00
_cell.angle_beta   90.00
_cell.angle_gamma   90.00
#
_symmetry.space_group_name_H-M   'P 1'
#
loop_
_entity.id
_entity.type
_entity.pdbx_description
1 polymer ?
#
loop_
_entity_poly.entity_id
_entity_poly.type
_entity_poly.pdbx_seq_one_letter_code
_entity_poly.pdbx_strand_id
1 'polypeptide(L)'
;LDDKGALDYTIIVAANADDPATLQYIAPYTGAALAEYFMYKGKATLVIYDDLTKQAQAYRQMSLLLRRPPGREAYPGDVFYLHSRLLERAAKLNNDLGNGSMTALPIIETQAGDVSAYIPTNVISITDGQIFLSGDLFNSGIRPAINVGISVSRVGSAAQIKAMKQVAGKLKLELAQFAELEAFSQFASDLDKTTQNQLARGQRLREILKQAQNSPIPVEEQTAIIYTGINGYLDDIDLNQIKPFIEALREDLRNSKPKFADNIRTTLKLDDDSEKLLQQSIADVKEAFLR
;
A
#
# COMPACT_ATOMS: atom_id res chain seq x y z
N LEU A 1 -3.56 -11.24 15.27
CA LEU A 1 -2.14 -11.14 15.64
C LEU A 1 -1.71 -12.38 16.41
N ASP A 2 -2.48 -12.80 17.39
CA ASP A 2 -2.19 -13.97 18.23
C ASP A 2 -1.98 -15.23 17.39
N ASP A 3 -2.93 -15.58 16.51
CA ASP A 3 -2.87 -16.75 15.62
C ASP A 3 -1.60 -16.82 14.73
N LYS A 4 -0.87 -15.73 14.63
CA LYS A 4 0.38 -15.61 13.86
C LYS A 4 1.62 -15.39 14.73
N GLY A 5 1.48 -15.48 16.06
CA GLY A 5 2.56 -15.20 17.01
C GLY A 5 3.06 -13.76 16.97
N ALA A 6 2.28 -12.83 16.40
CA ALA A 6 2.71 -11.44 16.22
C ALA A 6 2.59 -10.60 17.50
N LEU A 7 1.88 -11.09 18.52
CA LEU A 7 1.80 -10.41 19.81
C LEU A 7 3.13 -10.38 20.56
N ASP A 8 4.04 -11.30 20.30
CA ASP A 8 5.35 -11.38 20.98
C ASP A 8 6.22 -10.12 20.73
N TYR A 9 5.97 -9.40 19.61
CA TYR A 9 6.69 -8.18 19.25
C TYR A 9 5.75 -6.98 19.01
N THR A 10 4.50 -7.04 19.48
CA THR A 10 3.51 -5.98 19.31
C THR A 10 3.09 -5.40 20.65
N ILE A 11 3.07 -4.07 20.74
CA ILE A 11 2.52 -3.33 21.88
C ILE A 11 1.22 -2.67 21.43
N ILE A 12 0.14 -2.90 22.16
CA ILE A 12 -1.17 -2.29 21.91
C ILE A 12 -1.38 -1.17 22.91
N VAL A 13 -1.61 0.05 22.40
CA VAL A 13 -2.02 1.22 23.19
C VAL A 13 -3.44 1.54 22.80
N ALA A 14 -4.38 1.39 23.72
CA ALA A 14 -5.80 1.57 23.43
C ALA A 14 -6.37 2.77 24.21
N ALA A 15 -7.20 3.55 23.51
CA ALA A 15 -8.16 4.49 24.08
C ALA A 15 -9.48 4.29 23.35
N ASN A 16 -10.50 3.83 24.05
CA ASN A 16 -11.79 3.47 23.46
C ASN A 16 -12.66 4.71 23.20
N ALA A 17 -13.75 4.54 22.46
CA ALA A 17 -14.64 5.65 22.12
C ALA A 17 -15.37 6.26 23.33
N ASP A 18 -15.55 5.50 24.39
CA ASP A 18 -16.15 5.92 25.67
C ASP A 18 -15.14 6.47 26.68
N ASP A 19 -13.83 6.37 26.38
CA ASP A 19 -12.79 6.96 27.23
C ASP A 19 -12.81 8.50 27.14
N PRO A 20 -12.34 9.20 28.20
CA PRO A 20 -12.21 10.65 28.18
C PRO A 20 -11.39 11.16 26.98
N ALA A 21 -11.79 12.30 26.40
CA ALA A 21 -11.08 12.92 25.26
C ALA A 21 -9.59 13.15 25.53
N THR A 22 -9.20 13.35 26.79
CA THR A 22 -7.79 13.47 27.19
C THR A 22 -6.98 12.20 26.95
N LEU A 23 -7.57 11.03 27.19
CA LEU A 23 -6.93 9.74 26.91
C LEU A 23 -6.84 9.48 25.41
N GLN A 24 -7.91 9.74 24.64
CA GLN A 24 -7.90 9.64 23.19
C GLN A 24 -6.87 10.59 22.56
N TYR A 25 -6.69 11.77 23.12
CA TYR A 25 -5.66 12.72 22.69
C TYR A 25 -4.24 12.21 22.94
N ILE A 26 -3.95 11.63 24.13
CA ILE A 26 -2.59 11.28 24.53
C ILE A 26 -2.13 9.91 23.98
N ALA A 27 -3.05 8.99 23.68
CA ALA A 27 -2.73 7.63 23.26
C ALA A 27 -1.77 7.54 22.06
N PRO A 28 -1.95 8.31 20.95
CA PRO A 28 -1.00 8.28 19.85
C PRO A 28 0.42 8.73 20.23
N TYR A 29 0.54 9.73 21.12
CA TYR A 29 1.84 10.18 21.61
C TYR A 29 2.53 9.12 22.47
N THR A 30 1.74 8.37 23.26
CA THR A 30 2.25 7.25 24.06
C THR A 30 2.79 6.16 23.14
N GLY A 31 2.04 5.78 22.08
CA GLY A 31 2.50 4.83 21.07
C GLY A 31 3.80 5.27 20.39
N ALA A 32 3.88 6.55 19.99
CA ALA A 32 5.10 7.12 19.42
C ALA A 32 6.30 7.04 20.37
N ALA A 33 6.11 7.37 21.67
CA ALA A 33 7.19 7.32 22.65
C ALA A 33 7.71 5.89 22.87
N LEU A 34 6.83 4.88 22.87
CA LEU A 34 7.22 3.48 22.93
C LEU A 34 8.01 3.05 21.70
N ALA A 35 7.58 3.47 20.50
CA ALA A 35 8.30 3.18 19.24
C ALA A 35 9.68 3.86 19.20
N GLU A 36 9.78 5.12 19.66
CA GLU A 36 11.05 5.84 19.78
C GLU A 36 12.07 5.12 20.66
N TYR A 37 11.64 4.53 21.76
CA TYR A 37 12.53 3.76 22.63
C TYR A 37 13.28 2.66 21.87
N PHE A 38 12.61 1.94 20.99
CA PHE A 38 13.24 0.91 20.17
C PHE A 38 14.04 1.50 19.00
N MET A 39 13.55 2.58 18.39
CA MET A 39 14.26 3.29 17.32
C MET A 39 15.65 3.78 17.81
N TYR A 40 15.70 4.42 18.98
CA TYR A 40 16.96 4.87 19.58
C TYR A 40 17.88 3.73 20.04
N LYS A 41 17.35 2.50 20.14
CA LYS A 41 18.17 1.27 20.32
C LYS A 41 18.63 0.65 19.00
N GLY A 42 18.54 1.37 17.91
CA GLY A 42 19.00 0.91 16.58
C GLY A 42 18.03 -0.09 15.91
N LYS A 43 16.81 -0.25 16.42
CA LYS A 43 15.83 -1.17 15.84
C LYS A 43 14.95 -0.47 14.81
N ALA A 44 14.37 -1.26 13.89
CA ALA A 44 13.29 -0.81 13.02
C ALA A 44 11.95 -0.99 13.74
N THR A 45 11.14 0.08 13.77
CA THR A 45 9.83 0.10 14.42
C THR A 45 8.74 0.51 13.44
N LEU A 46 7.54 0.00 13.66
CA LEU A 46 6.33 0.39 12.94
C LEU A 46 5.29 0.85 13.97
N VAL A 47 4.72 2.02 13.78
CA VAL A 47 3.58 2.52 14.56
C VAL A 47 2.38 2.75 13.64
N ILE A 48 1.23 2.23 14.04
CA ILE A 48 -0.04 2.38 13.32
C ILE A 48 -0.97 3.20 14.22
N TYR A 49 -1.49 4.30 13.69
CA TYR A 49 -2.45 5.17 14.39
C TYR A 49 -3.84 4.97 13.81
N ASP A 50 -4.69 4.25 14.51
CA ASP A 50 -6.05 3.96 14.09
C ASP A 50 -7.06 4.58 15.08
N ASP A 51 -7.53 5.82 14.87
CA ASP A 51 -7.17 6.73 13.79
C ASP A 51 -6.86 8.16 14.32
N LEU A 52 -6.18 8.96 13.52
CA LEU A 52 -5.86 10.33 13.90
C LEU A 52 -7.03 11.31 13.71
N THR A 53 -8.07 10.95 12.97
CA THR A 53 -9.32 11.73 12.89
C THR A 53 -9.98 11.78 14.26
N LYS A 54 -10.03 10.66 14.99
CA LYS A 54 -10.57 10.60 16.36
C LYS A 54 -9.71 11.43 17.32
N GLN A 55 -8.38 11.38 17.20
CA GLN A 55 -7.49 12.24 17.96
C GLN A 55 -7.79 13.73 17.73
N ALA A 56 -7.97 14.14 16.48
CA ALA A 56 -8.31 15.52 16.15
C ALA A 56 -9.66 15.94 16.73
N GLN A 57 -10.67 15.06 16.69
CA GLN A 57 -11.99 15.29 17.29
C GLN A 57 -11.91 15.45 18.81
N ALA A 58 -11.13 14.60 19.48
CA ALA A 58 -10.89 14.71 20.92
C ALA A 58 -10.20 16.04 21.27
N TYR A 59 -9.20 16.45 20.48
CA TYR A 59 -8.52 17.73 20.64
C TYR A 59 -9.44 18.93 20.40
N ARG A 60 -10.33 18.85 19.39
CA ARG A 60 -11.37 19.85 19.14
C ARG A 60 -12.29 19.97 20.35
N GLN A 61 -12.78 18.86 20.90
CA GLN A 61 -13.65 18.83 22.07
C GLN A 61 -13.01 19.54 23.27
N MET A 62 -11.76 19.18 23.60
CA MET A 62 -11.03 19.81 24.70
C MET A 62 -10.83 21.31 24.46
N SER A 63 -10.45 21.70 23.25
CA SER A 63 -10.21 23.10 22.88
C SER A 63 -11.47 23.96 23.00
N LEU A 64 -12.62 23.45 22.58
CA LEU A 64 -13.91 24.14 22.72
C LEU A 64 -14.35 24.26 24.17
N LEU A 65 -14.12 23.26 25.01
CA LEU A 65 -14.38 23.34 26.45
C LEU A 65 -13.50 24.39 27.13
N LEU A 66 -12.27 24.55 26.65
CA LEU A 66 -11.35 25.61 27.13
C LEU A 66 -11.65 26.98 26.49
N ARG A 67 -12.77 27.10 25.74
CA ARG A 67 -13.20 28.32 25.06
C ARG A 67 -12.16 28.91 24.09
N ARG A 68 -11.31 28.05 23.50
CA ARG A 68 -10.40 28.48 22.43
C ARG A 68 -11.23 28.77 21.15
N PRO A 69 -10.91 29.84 20.42
CA PRO A 69 -11.67 30.20 19.23
C PRO A 69 -11.57 29.08 18.18
N PRO A 70 -12.71 28.62 17.60
CA PRO A 70 -12.71 27.62 16.55
C PRO A 70 -12.27 28.23 15.20
N GLY A 71 -11.56 27.44 14.41
CA GLY A 71 -11.24 27.71 13.02
C GLY A 71 -12.08 26.88 12.04
N ARG A 72 -11.47 26.46 10.92
CA ARG A 72 -12.12 25.63 9.91
C ARG A 72 -12.65 24.35 10.52
N GLU A 73 -13.90 23.98 10.18
CA GLU A 73 -14.61 22.79 10.69
C GLU A 73 -14.63 22.72 12.24
N ALA A 74 -14.62 23.89 12.88
CA ALA A 74 -14.57 24.04 14.33
C ALA A 74 -13.31 23.47 15.01
N TYR A 75 -12.28 23.11 14.25
CA TYR A 75 -10.98 22.73 14.81
C TYR A 75 -10.22 23.96 15.33
N PRO A 76 -9.39 23.80 16.37
CA PRO A 76 -8.52 24.88 16.83
C PRO A 76 -7.44 25.19 15.79
N GLY A 77 -6.94 26.42 15.76
CA GLY A 77 -5.96 26.87 14.75
C GLY A 77 -4.64 26.10 14.73
N ASP A 78 -4.32 25.39 15.79
CA ASP A 78 -3.11 24.58 15.94
C ASP A 78 -3.31 23.08 15.70
N VAL A 79 -4.45 22.66 15.10
CA VAL A 79 -4.68 21.24 14.83
C VAL A 79 -3.67 20.64 13.81
N PHE A 80 -3.14 21.46 12.91
CA PHE A 80 -2.02 21.04 12.05
C PHE A 80 -0.81 20.61 12.90
N TYR A 81 -0.47 21.41 13.91
CA TYR A 81 0.64 21.13 14.80
C TYR A 81 0.42 19.90 15.68
N LEU A 82 -0.84 19.58 16.01
CA LEU A 82 -1.19 18.32 16.69
C LEU A 82 -0.63 17.10 15.96
N HIS A 83 -0.86 17.01 14.64
CA HIS A 83 -0.44 15.87 13.82
C HIS A 83 1.01 15.99 13.35
N SER A 84 1.49 17.18 12.97
CA SER A 84 2.86 17.34 12.48
C SER A 84 3.89 16.97 13.53
N ARG A 85 3.74 17.45 14.79
CA ARG A 85 4.67 17.09 15.87
C ARG A 85 4.63 15.61 16.27
N LEU A 86 3.54 14.89 15.95
CA LEU A 86 3.44 13.44 16.13
C LEU A 86 4.14 12.69 15.00
N LEU A 87 3.81 13.04 13.76
CA LEU A 87 4.22 12.29 12.57
C LEU A 87 5.69 12.55 12.19
N GLU A 88 6.22 13.74 12.43
CA GLU A 88 7.63 14.07 12.20
C GLU A 88 8.61 13.36 13.16
N ARG A 89 8.11 12.69 14.19
CA ARG A 89 8.90 11.79 15.05
C ARG A 89 9.27 10.48 14.34
N ALA A 90 8.51 10.08 13.31
CA ALA A 90 8.85 8.94 12.46
C ALA A 90 10.01 9.31 11.54
N ALA A 91 11.15 8.64 11.71
CA ALA A 91 12.38 9.01 11.03
C ALA A 91 13.31 7.80 10.84
N LYS A 92 14.26 7.94 9.93
CA LYS A 92 15.45 7.10 9.84
C LYS A 92 16.62 7.85 10.48
N LEU A 93 17.17 7.30 11.55
CA LEU A 93 18.31 7.89 12.23
C LEU A 93 19.62 7.64 11.45
N ASN A 94 20.58 8.54 11.63
CA ASN A 94 21.93 8.38 11.08
C ASN A 94 22.72 7.33 11.89
N ASN A 95 23.93 7.02 11.43
CA ASN A 95 24.79 6.02 12.08
C ASN A 95 25.22 6.45 13.49
N ASP A 96 25.42 7.75 13.73
CA ASP A 96 25.85 8.27 15.03
C ASP A 96 24.78 8.10 16.10
N LEU A 97 23.50 8.01 15.70
CA LEU A 97 22.35 7.76 16.55
C LEU A 97 21.86 6.31 16.54
N GLY A 98 22.70 5.38 16.06
CA GLY A 98 22.42 3.94 16.11
C GLY A 98 21.64 3.40 14.90
N ASN A 99 21.42 4.19 13.85
CA ASN A 99 20.82 3.75 12.58
C ASN A 99 19.43 3.10 12.69
N GLY A 100 18.68 3.37 13.77
CA GLY A 100 17.30 2.90 13.93
C GLY A 100 16.33 3.59 13.00
N SER A 101 15.12 3.06 12.89
CA SER A 101 14.07 3.66 12.06
C SER A 101 12.71 3.53 12.69
N MET A 102 11.82 4.48 12.41
CA MET A 102 10.40 4.40 12.75
C MET A 102 9.58 4.76 11.51
N THR A 103 8.69 3.84 11.13
CA THR A 103 7.68 4.07 10.09
C THR A 103 6.34 4.30 10.77
N ALA A 104 5.65 5.37 10.41
CA ALA A 104 4.30 5.68 10.87
C ALA A 104 3.28 5.43 9.76
N LEU A 105 2.20 4.71 10.08
CA LEU A 105 1.03 4.51 9.23
C LEU A 105 -0.20 5.15 9.89
N PRO A 106 -0.44 6.44 9.68
CA PRO A 106 -1.63 7.11 10.17
C PRO A 106 -2.85 6.73 9.33
N ILE A 107 -3.92 6.31 9.99
CA ILE A 107 -5.22 6.11 9.37
C ILE A 107 -6.03 7.39 9.56
N ILE A 108 -6.68 7.84 8.49
CA ILE A 108 -7.56 9.01 8.48
C ILE A 108 -8.92 8.57 7.93
N GLU A 109 -9.95 8.81 8.69
CA GLU A 109 -11.32 8.60 8.25
C GLU A 109 -11.75 9.76 7.34
N THR A 110 -12.27 9.45 6.16
CA THR A 110 -12.88 10.41 5.25
C THR A 110 -14.39 10.21 5.20
N GLN A 111 -15.16 11.28 5.10
CA GLN A 111 -16.59 11.21 4.85
C GLN A 111 -16.84 11.14 3.34
N ALA A 112 -17.50 10.09 2.89
CA ALA A 112 -17.80 9.85 1.46
C ALA A 112 -16.59 9.92 0.52
N GLY A 113 -15.39 9.59 1.01
CA GLY A 113 -14.16 9.65 0.21
C GLY A 113 -13.60 11.07 -0.02
N ASP A 114 -14.10 12.09 0.67
CA ASP A 114 -13.63 13.46 0.52
C ASP A 114 -12.24 13.64 1.15
N VAL A 115 -11.21 13.60 0.31
CA VAL A 115 -9.81 13.87 0.70
C VAL A 115 -9.50 15.37 0.78
N SER A 116 -10.41 16.25 0.34
CA SER A 116 -10.25 17.71 0.38
C SER A 116 -10.66 18.35 1.72
N ALA A 117 -11.25 17.56 2.61
CA ALA A 117 -11.59 17.97 3.97
C ALA A 117 -10.34 18.38 4.77
N TYR A 118 -10.54 19.08 5.88
CA TYR A 118 -9.45 19.74 6.60
C TYR A 118 -8.42 18.79 7.18
N ILE A 119 -8.84 17.74 7.87
CA ILE A 119 -7.90 16.77 8.47
C ILE A 119 -7.17 15.94 7.42
N PRO A 120 -7.83 15.35 6.40
CA PRO A 120 -7.12 14.64 5.33
C PRO A 120 -6.05 15.50 4.64
N THR A 121 -6.38 16.73 4.24
CA THR A 121 -5.43 17.63 3.56
C THR A 121 -4.21 17.96 4.41
N ASN A 122 -4.40 18.18 5.72
CA ASN A 122 -3.31 18.42 6.65
C ASN A 122 -2.37 17.21 6.72
N VAL A 123 -2.93 16.00 6.90
CA VAL A 123 -2.11 14.79 7.05
C VAL A 123 -1.39 14.42 5.75
N ILE A 124 -2.04 14.57 4.59
CA ILE A 124 -1.38 14.39 3.28
C ILE A 124 -0.19 15.35 3.12
N SER A 125 -0.29 16.59 3.63
CA SER A 125 0.81 17.55 3.54
C SER A 125 1.99 17.22 4.46
N ILE A 126 1.72 16.60 5.61
CA ILE A 126 2.73 16.19 6.60
C ILE A 126 3.46 14.91 6.16
N THR A 127 2.72 13.94 5.62
CA THR A 127 3.22 12.59 5.31
C THR A 127 3.89 12.51 3.93
N ASP A 128 4.58 11.42 3.65
CA ASP A 128 5.24 11.16 2.35
C ASP A 128 4.28 10.63 1.27
N GLY A 129 3.01 10.81 1.45
CA GLY A 129 1.96 10.42 0.51
C GLY A 129 0.78 9.76 1.18
N GLN A 130 -0.10 9.18 0.39
CA GLN A 130 -1.31 8.52 0.85
C GLN A 130 -1.63 7.26 0.06
N ILE A 131 -2.25 6.30 0.74
CA ILE A 131 -2.90 5.14 0.15
C ILE A 131 -4.41 5.39 0.29
N PHE A 132 -5.10 5.59 -0.84
CA PHE A 132 -6.54 5.84 -0.85
C PHE A 132 -7.32 4.54 -1.02
N LEU A 133 -8.18 4.24 -0.05
CA LEU A 133 -9.08 3.09 -0.08
C LEU A 133 -10.46 3.54 -0.55
N SER A 134 -10.98 2.91 -1.60
CA SER A 134 -12.27 3.24 -2.21
C SER A 134 -13.34 2.22 -1.85
N GLY A 135 -14.48 2.67 -1.30
CA GLY A 135 -15.63 1.82 -1.05
C GLY A 135 -16.19 1.21 -2.35
N ASP A 136 -16.18 1.96 -3.45
CA ASP A 136 -16.70 1.48 -4.74
C ASP A 136 -15.85 0.34 -5.30
N LEU A 137 -14.50 0.44 -5.20
CA LEU A 137 -13.60 -0.65 -5.57
C LEU A 137 -13.82 -1.88 -4.68
N PHE A 138 -14.01 -1.68 -3.37
CA PHE A 138 -14.30 -2.77 -2.45
C PHE A 138 -15.58 -3.52 -2.80
N ASN A 139 -16.66 -2.77 -3.07
CA ASN A 139 -17.96 -3.32 -3.43
C ASN A 139 -17.96 -4.00 -4.81
N SER A 140 -17.12 -3.53 -5.75
CA SER A 140 -16.91 -4.17 -7.06
C SER A 140 -15.98 -5.41 -7.00
N GLY A 141 -15.54 -5.82 -5.81
CA GLY A 141 -14.71 -7.02 -5.61
C GLY A 141 -13.21 -6.81 -5.90
N ILE A 142 -12.76 -5.58 -6.04
CA ILE A 142 -11.33 -5.24 -6.16
C ILE A 142 -10.77 -5.14 -4.73
N ARG A 143 -9.99 -6.13 -4.33
CA ARG A 143 -9.41 -6.22 -2.98
C ARG A 143 -7.94 -6.58 -3.06
N PRO A 144 -7.02 -5.80 -2.44
CA PRO A 144 -7.28 -4.57 -1.67
C PRO A 144 -7.89 -3.45 -2.51
N ALA A 145 -8.78 -2.65 -1.90
CA ALA A 145 -9.56 -1.62 -2.57
C ALA A 145 -8.77 -0.31 -2.77
N ILE A 146 -7.53 -0.42 -3.23
CA ILE A 146 -6.61 0.69 -3.40
C ILE A 146 -6.86 1.39 -4.73
N ASN A 147 -7.20 2.67 -4.69
CA ASN A 147 -7.25 3.50 -5.88
C ASN A 147 -5.84 3.99 -6.23
N VAL A 148 -5.24 3.37 -7.24
CA VAL A 148 -3.86 3.65 -7.69
C VAL A 148 -3.72 5.06 -8.28
N GLY A 149 -4.77 5.61 -8.88
CA GLY A 149 -4.76 6.95 -9.48
C GLY A 149 -4.58 8.06 -8.44
N ILE A 150 -5.32 7.99 -7.34
CA ILE A 150 -5.32 8.98 -6.26
C ILE A 150 -4.19 8.73 -5.24
N SER A 151 -3.75 7.48 -5.11
CA SER A 151 -2.67 7.13 -4.20
C SER A 151 -1.32 7.65 -4.71
N VAL A 152 -0.55 8.25 -3.80
CA VAL A 152 0.74 8.87 -4.12
C VAL A 152 1.77 8.49 -3.08
N SER A 153 3.01 8.22 -3.53
CA SER A 153 4.18 8.12 -2.66
C SER A 153 5.23 9.15 -3.09
N ARG A 154 5.62 10.05 -2.20
CA ARG A 154 6.70 11.04 -2.45
C ARG A 154 8.08 10.38 -2.42
N VAL A 155 8.24 9.31 -1.66
CA VAL A 155 9.47 8.49 -1.65
C VAL A 155 9.60 7.72 -2.97
N GLY A 156 8.48 7.23 -3.49
CA GLY A 156 8.38 6.58 -4.80
C GLY A 156 9.32 5.40 -4.94
N SER A 157 9.95 5.31 -6.09
CA SER A 157 10.86 4.21 -6.43
C SER A 157 12.15 4.16 -5.61
N ALA A 158 12.46 5.19 -4.82
CA ALA A 158 13.66 5.16 -3.95
C ALA A 158 13.53 4.12 -2.82
N ALA A 159 12.29 3.80 -2.40
CA ALA A 159 12.01 2.75 -1.41
C ALA A 159 11.98 1.33 -1.99
N GLN A 160 11.95 1.17 -3.33
CA GLN A 160 11.85 -0.11 -3.99
C GLN A 160 13.24 -0.75 -4.18
N ILE A 161 13.31 -2.08 -4.04
CA ILE A 161 14.47 -2.84 -4.53
C ILE A 161 14.59 -2.70 -6.05
N LYS A 162 15.78 -2.90 -6.60
CA LYS A 162 16.03 -2.73 -8.05
C LYS A 162 15.13 -3.63 -8.90
N ALA A 163 14.91 -4.89 -8.48
CA ALA A 163 14.04 -5.83 -9.19
C ALA A 163 12.60 -5.27 -9.33
N MET A 164 12.00 -4.78 -8.24
CA MET A 164 10.68 -4.18 -8.28
C MET A 164 10.65 -2.92 -9.16
N LYS A 165 11.66 -2.06 -9.06
CA LYS A 165 11.79 -0.85 -9.87
C LYS A 165 11.84 -1.15 -11.37
N GLN A 166 12.53 -2.24 -11.75
CA GLN A 166 12.64 -2.67 -13.17
C GLN A 166 11.28 -3.08 -13.74
N VAL A 167 10.44 -3.77 -12.97
CA VAL A 167 9.16 -4.32 -13.46
C VAL A 167 7.98 -3.38 -13.26
N ALA A 168 7.92 -2.65 -12.13
CA ALA A 168 6.73 -1.85 -11.77
C ALA A 168 6.68 -0.45 -12.41
N GLY A 169 7.74 -0.02 -13.09
CA GLY A 169 7.87 1.35 -13.59
C GLY A 169 6.74 1.80 -14.53
N LYS A 170 6.20 0.89 -15.33
CA LYS A 170 5.12 1.15 -16.30
C LYS A 170 3.72 0.87 -15.72
N LEU A 171 3.62 0.12 -14.64
CA LEU A 171 2.35 -0.41 -14.13
C LEU A 171 1.32 0.70 -13.84
N LYS A 172 1.76 1.76 -13.14
CA LYS A 172 0.87 2.88 -12.80
C LYS A 172 0.33 3.59 -14.04
N LEU A 173 1.16 3.77 -15.07
CA LEU A 173 0.76 4.41 -16.33
C LEU A 173 -0.26 3.55 -17.09
N GLU A 174 -0.01 2.24 -17.20
CA GLU A 174 -0.93 1.31 -17.87
C GLU A 174 -2.28 1.21 -17.16
N LEU A 175 -2.29 1.21 -15.82
CA LEU A 175 -3.53 1.23 -15.03
C LEU A 175 -4.29 2.56 -15.15
N ALA A 176 -3.59 3.69 -15.25
CA ALA A 176 -4.23 4.99 -15.48
C ALA A 176 -4.87 5.06 -16.88
N GLN A 177 -4.15 4.63 -17.91
CA GLN A 177 -4.68 4.54 -19.28
C GLN A 177 -5.89 3.58 -19.35
N PHE A 178 -5.80 2.45 -18.67
CA PHE A 178 -6.92 1.51 -18.57
C PHE A 178 -8.16 2.15 -17.94
N ALA A 179 -8.00 2.88 -16.84
CA ALA A 179 -9.12 3.54 -16.17
C ALA A 179 -9.80 4.61 -17.04
N GLU A 180 -9.02 5.37 -17.83
CA GLU A 180 -9.55 6.34 -18.79
C GLU A 180 -10.31 5.65 -19.93
N LEU A 181 -9.74 4.57 -20.49
CA LEU A 181 -10.38 3.81 -21.55
C LEU A 181 -11.61 3.05 -21.06
N GLU A 182 -11.61 2.51 -19.84
CA GLU A 182 -12.77 1.85 -19.21
C GLU A 182 -13.95 2.82 -19.09
N ALA A 183 -13.67 4.05 -18.60
CA ALA A 183 -14.69 5.09 -18.52
C ALA A 183 -15.23 5.50 -19.90
N PHE A 184 -14.35 5.64 -20.91
CA PHE A 184 -14.74 5.97 -22.29
C PHE A 184 -15.56 4.85 -22.93
N SER A 185 -15.20 3.59 -22.72
CA SER A 185 -15.85 2.42 -23.32
C SER A 185 -17.33 2.26 -22.94
N GLN A 186 -17.75 2.86 -21.82
CA GLN A 186 -19.16 2.85 -21.40
C GLN A 186 -20.05 3.67 -22.34
N PHE A 187 -19.48 4.60 -23.10
CA PHE A 187 -20.21 5.51 -23.99
C PHE A 187 -19.97 5.24 -25.48
N ALA A 188 -18.94 4.45 -25.82
CA ALA A 188 -18.56 4.16 -27.20
C ALA A 188 -19.23 2.86 -27.71
N SER A 189 -19.94 2.92 -28.84
CA SER A 189 -20.57 1.76 -29.47
C SER A 189 -19.56 0.85 -30.19
N ASP A 190 -18.50 1.42 -30.77
CA ASP A 190 -17.46 0.68 -31.49
C ASP A 190 -16.07 1.14 -31.07
N LEU A 191 -15.28 0.20 -30.53
CA LEU A 191 -13.88 0.41 -30.19
C LEU A 191 -12.97 -0.22 -31.22
N ASP A 192 -11.92 0.48 -31.66
CA ASP A 192 -10.90 -0.11 -32.48
C ASP A 192 -10.16 -1.26 -31.79
N LYS A 193 -9.52 -2.13 -32.56
CA LYS A 193 -8.86 -3.34 -32.05
C LYS A 193 -7.72 -3.03 -31.08
N THR A 194 -7.04 -1.89 -31.25
CA THR A 194 -5.94 -1.47 -30.37
C THR A 194 -6.48 -1.11 -28.98
N THR A 195 -7.54 -0.32 -28.95
CA THR A 195 -8.23 0.06 -27.70
C THR A 195 -8.82 -1.16 -26.99
N GLN A 196 -9.41 -2.11 -27.73
CA GLN A 196 -9.89 -3.38 -27.17
C GLN A 196 -8.77 -4.18 -26.51
N ASN A 197 -7.60 -4.28 -27.15
CA ASN A 197 -6.43 -4.97 -26.61
C ASN A 197 -5.89 -4.28 -25.34
N GLN A 198 -5.85 -2.95 -25.32
CA GLN A 198 -5.43 -2.18 -24.15
C GLN A 198 -6.39 -2.38 -22.96
N LEU A 199 -7.71 -2.39 -23.23
CA LEU A 199 -8.71 -2.69 -22.21
C LEU A 199 -8.56 -4.11 -21.67
N ALA A 200 -8.42 -5.09 -22.55
CA ALA A 200 -8.24 -6.49 -22.15
C ALA A 200 -6.98 -6.69 -21.32
N ARG A 201 -5.88 -6.01 -21.66
CA ARG A 201 -4.64 -6.05 -20.89
C ARG A 201 -4.78 -5.36 -19.53
N GLY A 202 -5.39 -4.18 -19.47
CA GLY A 202 -5.64 -3.46 -18.22
C GLY A 202 -6.52 -4.25 -17.25
N GLN A 203 -7.53 -4.97 -17.75
CA GLN A 203 -8.34 -5.88 -16.93
C GLN A 203 -7.48 -6.98 -16.30
N ARG A 204 -6.55 -7.57 -17.06
CA ARG A 204 -5.62 -8.60 -16.55
C ARG A 204 -4.65 -8.04 -15.53
N LEU A 205 -4.10 -6.85 -15.78
CA LEU A 205 -3.25 -6.15 -14.80
C LEU A 205 -4.00 -5.86 -13.49
N ARG A 206 -5.26 -5.45 -13.58
CA ARG A 206 -6.10 -5.25 -12.40
C ARG A 206 -6.36 -6.57 -11.66
N GLU A 207 -6.52 -7.69 -12.38
CA GLU A 207 -6.77 -8.99 -11.78
C GLU A 207 -5.56 -9.53 -10.99
N ILE A 208 -4.33 -9.39 -11.50
CA ILE A 208 -3.12 -9.83 -10.80
C ILE A 208 -2.80 -9.01 -9.54
N LEU A 209 -3.38 -7.82 -9.40
CA LEU A 209 -3.22 -6.98 -8.22
C LEU A 209 -4.21 -7.33 -7.10
N LYS A 210 -5.20 -8.19 -7.36
CA LYS A 210 -6.10 -8.68 -6.32
C LYS A 210 -5.36 -9.66 -5.41
N GLN A 211 -5.57 -9.50 -4.12
CA GLN A 211 -4.91 -10.29 -3.08
C GLN A 211 -5.90 -10.70 -2.00
N ALA A 212 -5.83 -11.93 -1.54
CA ALA A 212 -6.66 -12.39 -0.45
C ALA A 212 -6.27 -11.72 0.88
N GLN A 213 -7.22 -11.59 1.78
CA GLN A 213 -6.97 -11.06 3.12
C GLN A 213 -5.97 -11.96 3.88
N ASN A 214 -5.07 -11.34 4.62
CA ASN A 214 -4.03 -12.02 5.42
C ASN A 214 -3.13 -12.98 4.63
N SER A 215 -2.95 -12.71 3.32
CA SER A 215 -2.11 -13.49 2.42
C SER A 215 -1.00 -12.63 1.81
N PRO A 216 0.04 -12.29 2.59
CA PRO A 216 1.15 -11.49 2.09
C PRO A 216 1.93 -12.25 1.02
N ILE A 217 2.37 -11.54 -0.02
CA ILE A 217 3.16 -12.08 -1.12
C ILE A 217 4.60 -11.56 -0.97
N PRO A 218 5.62 -12.45 -0.93
CA PRO A 218 7.01 -12.05 -0.91
C PRO A 218 7.41 -11.19 -2.12
N VAL A 219 8.38 -10.29 -1.96
CA VAL A 219 8.74 -9.30 -2.99
C VAL A 219 9.27 -9.94 -4.28
N GLU A 220 9.95 -11.07 -4.19
CA GLU A 220 10.41 -11.84 -5.35
C GLU A 220 9.23 -12.38 -6.18
N GLU A 221 8.18 -12.88 -5.52
CA GLU A 221 6.97 -13.33 -6.19
C GLU A 221 6.17 -12.16 -6.76
N GLN A 222 6.07 -11.04 -6.02
CA GLN A 222 5.46 -9.81 -6.56
C GLN A 222 6.17 -9.36 -7.83
N THR A 223 7.51 -9.41 -7.86
CA THR A 223 8.30 -9.07 -9.04
C THR A 223 7.95 -9.97 -10.22
N ALA A 224 7.84 -11.29 -10.00
CA ALA A 224 7.46 -12.25 -11.03
C ALA A 224 6.04 -12.02 -11.56
N ILE A 225 5.06 -11.79 -10.68
CA ILE A 225 3.67 -11.53 -11.04
C ILE A 225 3.55 -10.26 -11.91
N ILE A 226 4.17 -9.17 -11.47
CA ILE A 226 4.13 -7.90 -12.19
C ILE A 226 4.85 -8.01 -13.54
N TYR A 227 6.02 -8.66 -13.57
CA TYR A 227 6.75 -8.94 -14.81
C TYR A 227 5.89 -9.69 -15.83
N THR A 228 5.18 -10.72 -15.40
CA THR A 228 4.31 -11.54 -16.22
C THR A 228 3.17 -10.70 -16.83
N GLY A 229 2.55 -9.83 -16.04
CA GLY A 229 1.48 -8.95 -16.51
C GLY A 229 1.96 -7.87 -17.48
N ILE A 230 3.00 -7.14 -17.11
CA ILE A 230 3.51 -6.00 -17.90
C ILE A 230 4.08 -6.44 -19.25
N ASN A 231 4.72 -7.61 -19.32
CA ASN A 231 5.31 -8.11 -20.57
C ASN A 231 4.31 -8.89 -21.46
N GLY A 232 3.01 -8.89 -21.14
CA GLY A 232 1.96 -9.42 -22.00
C GLY A 232 1.84 -10.95 -22.00
N TYR A 233 2.47 -11.65 -21.06
CA TYR A 233 2.36 -13.12 -20.99
C TYR A 233 0.95 -13.62 -20.61
N LEU A 234 0.08 -12.71 -20.16
CA LEU A 234 -1.30 -13.01 -19.79
C LEU A 234 -2.32 -12.72 -20.91
N ASP A 235 -1.89 -12.13 -22.05
CA ASP A 235 -2.82 -11.57 -23.03
C ASP A 235 -3.72 -12.63 -23.70
N ASP A 236 -3.30 -13.88 -23.76
CA ASP A 236 -4.02 -15.02 -24.28
C ASP A 236 -4.66 -15.92 -23.20
N ILE A 237 -4.62 -15.51 -21.92
CA ILE A 237 -5.24 -16.23 -20.80
C ILE A 237 -6.58 -15.56 -20.47
N ASP A 238 -7.62 -16.36 -20.28
CA ASP A 238 -8.94 -15.88 -19.87
C ASP A 238 -8.91 -15.25 -18.46
N LEU A 239 -9.71 -14.21 -18.24
CA LEU A 239 -9.74 -13.46 -16.97
C LEU A 239 -9.97 -14.35 -15.74
N ASN A 240 -10.85 -15.35 -15.87
CA ASN A 240 -11.16 -16.31 -14.79
C ASN A 240 -10.02 -17.30 -14.53
N GLN A 241 -9.07 -17.44 -15.46
CA GLN A 241 -7.92 -18.34 -15.36
C GLN A 241 -6.64 -17.63 -14.88
N ILE A 242 -6.65 -16.30 -14.78
CA ILE A 242 -5.46 -15.55 -14.37
C ILE A 242 -5.01 -15.93 -12.95
N LYS A 243 -5.93 -15.97 -12.01
CA LYS A 243 -5.59 -16.32 -10.62
C LYS A 243 -5.03 -17.74 -10.49
N PRO A 244 -5.67 -18.79 -11.02
CA PRO A 244 -5.08 -20.14 -11.08
C PRO A 244 -3.71 -20.19 -11.75
N PHE A 245 -3.52 -19.47 -12.86
CA PHE A 245 -2.24 -19.39 -13.56
C PHE A 245 -1.13 -18.76 -12.70
N ILE A 246 -1.43 -17.66 -12.02
CA ILE A 246 -0.48 -16.98 -11.13
C ILE A 246 -0.11 -17.88 -9.93
N GLU A 247 -1.06 -18.62 -9.36
CA GLU A 247 -0.74 -19.56 -8.28
C GLU A 247 0.14 -20.70 -8.80
N ALA A 248 -0.13 -21.27 -9.97
CA ALA A 248 0.72 -22.28 -10.58
C ALA A 248 2.14 -21.77 -10.86
N LEU A 249 2.27 -20.50 -11.35
CA LEU A 249 3.56 -19.86 -11.56
C LEU A 249 4.34 -19.71 -10.23
N ARG A 250 3.68 -19.29 -9.17
CA ARG A 250 4.29 -19.15 -7.84
C ARG A 250 4.75 -20.50 -7.30
N GLU A 251 3.96 -21.55 -7.48
CA GLU A 251 4.33 -22.90 -7.08
C GLU A 251 5.53 -23.44 -7.89
N ASP A 252 5.58 -23.21 -9.20
CA ASP A 252 6.72 -23.62 -10.03
C ASP A 252 8.00 -22.88 -9.61
N LEU A 253 7.93 -21.57 -9.38
CA LEU A 253 9.07 -20.79 -8.93
C LEU A 253 9.58 -21.24 -7.54
N ARG A 254 8.68 -21.64 -6.63
CA ARG A 254 9.07 -22.14 -5.30
C ARG A 254 9.68 -23.53 -5.34
N ASN A 255 9.08 -24.43 -6.11
CA ASN A 255 9.40 -25.85 -6.06
C ASN A 255 10.45 -26.25 -7.11
N SER A 256 10.30 -25.77 -8.34
CA SER A 256 11.15 -26.17 -9.48
C SER A 256 12.33 -25.23 -9.72
N LYS A 257 12.15 -23.94 -9.40
CA LYS A 257 13.15 -22.88 -9.69
C LYS A 257 13.48 -21.99 -8.49
N PRO A 258 13.81 -22.57 -7.31
CA PRO A 258 14.05 -21.80 -6.08
C PRO A 258 15.19 -20.76 -6.21
N LYS A 259 16.13 -21.00 -7.11
CA LYS A 259 17.23 -20.07 -7.43
C LYS A 259 16.74 -18.68 -7.84
N PHE A 260 15.55 -18.57 -8.43
CA PHE A 260 14.97 -17.27 -8.77
C PHE A 260 14.76 -16.42 -7.51
N ALA A 261 14.09 -16.97 -6.51
CA ALA A 261 13.82 -16.25 -5.25
C ALA A 261 15.13 -15.93 -4.50
N ASP A 262 16.06 -16.87 -4.45
CA ASP A 262 17.37 -16.68 -3.78
C ASP A 262 18.20 -15.58 -4.45
N ASN A 263 18.23 -15.53 -5.78
CA ASN A 263 18.91 -14.50 -6.52
C ASN A 263 18.30 -13.11 -6.23
N ILE A 264 16.97 -12.97 -6.29
CA ILE A 264 16.31 -11.69 -6.01
C ILE A 264 16.56 -11.23 -4.57
N ARG A 265 16.50 -12.14 -3.60
CA ARG A 265 16.76 -11.83 -2.17
C ARG A 265 18.20 -11.37 -1.94
N THR A 266 19.16 -11.99 -2.64
CA THR A 266 20.60 -11.73 -2.44
C THR A 266 21.07 -10.50 -3.21
N THR A 267 20.67 -10.38 -4.49
CA THR A 267 21.14 -9.31 -5.39
C THR A 267 20.27 -8.08 -5.37
N LEU A 268 19.01 -8.22 -4.94
CA LEU A 268 17.95 -7.20 -4.99
C LEU A 268 17.65 -6.71 -6.42
N LYS A 269 18.03 -7.50 -7.45
CA LYS A 269 17.91 -7.16 -8.87
C LYS A 269 17.27 -8.32 -9.63
N LEU A 270 16.60 -7.99 -10.72
CA LEU A 270 16.25 -8.94 -11.77
C LEU A 270 17.40 -8.89 -12.79
N ASP A 271 18.35 -9.82 -12.67
CA ASP A 271 19.46 -10.00 -13.62
C ASP A 271 19.04 -10.92 -14.78
N ASP A 272 19.89 -11.00 -15.80
CA ASP A 272 19.60 -11.77 -17.01
C ASP A 272 19.35 -13.26 -16.73
N ASP A 273 20.01 -13.82 -15.72
CA ASP A 273 19.86 -15.23 -15.36
C ASP A 273 18.52 -15.46 -14.63
N SER A 274 18.15 -14.57 -13.71
CA SER A 274 16.86 -14.61 -13.03
C SER A 274 15.71 -14.35 -14.01
N GLU A 275 15.90 -13.45 -14.97
CA GLU A 275 14.91 -13.17 -16.00
C GLU A 275 14.68 -14.38 -16.90
N LYS A 276 15.74 -15.08 -17.34
CA LYS A 276 15.62 -16.34 -18.11
C LYS A 276 14.91 -17.43 -17.34
N LEU A 277 15.24 -17.60 -16.03
CA LEU A 277 14.54 -18.56 -15.18
C LEU A 277 13.04 -18.25 -15.08
N LEU A 278 12.69 -16.97 -14.93
CA LEU A 278 11.31 -16.52 -14.87
C LEU A 278 10.59 -16.77 -16.20
N GLN A 279 11.19 -16.39 -17.33
CA GLN A 279 10.63 -16.62 -18.67
C GLN A 279 10.40 -18.11 -18.95
N GLN A 280 11.35 -18.96 -18.55
CA GLN A 280 11.19 -20.41 -18.67
C GLN A 280 10.06 -20.93 -17.78
N SER A 281 9.94 -20.45 -16.53
CA SER A 281 8.84 -20.82 -15.65
C SER A 281 7.49 -20.44 -16.23
N ILE A 282 7.36 -19.22 -16.77
CA ILE A 282 6.14 -18.76 -17.43
C ILE A 282 5.80 -19.66 -18.63
N ALA A 283 6.78 -20.02 -19.45
CA ALA A 283 6.56 -20.89 -20.62
C ALA A 283 6.11 -22.29 -20.22
N ASP A 284 6.78 -22.92 -19.23
CA ASP A 284 6.48 -24.27 -18.73
C ASP A 284 5.07 -24.32 -18.14
N VAL A 285 4.72 -23.35 -17.29
CA VAL A 285 3.39 -23.26 -16.68
C VAL A 285 2.32 -23.00 -17.75
N LYS A 286 2.59 -22.13 -18.74
CA LYS A 286 1.66 -21.80 -19.80
C LYS A 286 1.38 -23.03 -20.69
N GLU A 287 2.39 -23.81 -21.00
CA GLU A 287 2.23 -25.06 -21.78
C GLU A 287 1.37 -26.08 -20.99
N ALA A 288 1.58 -26.21 -19.70
CA ALA A 288 0.80 -27.11 -18.85
C ALA A 288 -0.65 -26.63 -18.67
N PHE A 289 -0.87 -25.32 -18.70
CA PHE A 289 -2.16 -24.70 -18.40
C PHE A 289 -3.09 -24.61 -19.61
N LEU A 290 -2.53 -24.54 -20.83
CA LEU A 290 -3.29 -24.48 -22.09
C LEU A 290 -3.58 -25.87 -22.71
N ARG A 291 -3.06 -26.96 -22.11
CA ARG A 291 -3.40 -28.34 -22.43
C ARG A 291 -4.72 -28.75 -21.77
#